data_0f454ea72b312078350c7a7083f2d610
#
_entry.id   0f454ea72b312078350c7a7083f2d610
#
_cell.length_a   1.000
_cell.length_b   1.000
_cell.length_c   1.000
_cell.angle_alpha   90.00
_cell.angle_beta   90.00
_cell.angle_gamma   90.00
#
_symmetry.space_group_name_H-M   'P 1'
#
loop_
_entity.id
_entity.type
_entity.pdbx_description
1 polymer ?
#
loop_
_entity_poly.entity_id
_entity_poly.type
_entity_poly.pdbx_seq_one_letter_code
_entity_poly.pdbx_strand_id
1 'polypeptide(L)'
;MRRHLTSISITASAATVLLFLLFLVSCKKDTEVIPDNQPPDYAGIATVITENYVNRLFIDLLGREALDVEMAAEVGALESAELSQASREALVNKLMTSTAYLEDDSSYKNKYYIRQIELYRARCLEGVSDEYVQGAIDNARQNAIADSLAGNTAGANESTLEYQRLLALGNAHREYRDGLIGIDEVMRRMVFNSIYDQINMNSFNFINATFDNLLLRFPTDAEFNASYSMVDGNTAAVLFTQSGQNKSEYTHIITNTPEFYEGMVRWSYRTFLGREPSTFETYTAMAGFQNDRDLQKVQRRILTTDEYANIQP
;
A
#
# COMPACT_ATOMS: atom_id res chain seq x y z
N MET A 1 41.39 -28.72 -67.53
CA MET A 1 41.53 -29.37 -66.23
C MET A 1 40.34 -29.04 -65.36
N ARG A 2 39.39 -29.96 -65.34
CA ARG A 2 38.16 -29.91 -64.49
C ARG A 2 38.33 -30.89 -63.38
N ARG A 3 37.79 -30.56 -62.21
CA ARG A 3 37.47 -31.39 -61.03
C ARG A 3 38.17 -30.90 -59.76
N HIS A 4 37.44 -30.13 -58.94
CA HIS A 4 37.45 -30.27 -57.46
C HIS A 4 36.67 -29.06 -56.84
N LEU A 5 35.32 -29.06 -56.98
CA LEU A 5 34.50 -28.07 -56.29
C LEU A 5 33.06 -28.58 -55.96
N THR A 6 32.89 -29.87 -55.73
CA THR A 6 31.55 -30.42 -55.43
C THR A 6 31.42 -31.22 -54.12
N SER A 7 32.46 -31.29 -53.27
CA SER A 7 32.36 -32.09 -52.03
C SER A 7 32.20 -31.29 -50.72
N ILE A 8 32.33 -29.93 -50.79
CA ILE A 8 32.31 -29.11 -49.55
C ILE A 8 30.89 -28.66 -49.20
N SER A 9 29.97 -28.57 -50.17
CA SER A 9 28.60 -28.03 -49.91
C SER A 9 27.66 -29.04 -49.20
N ILE A 10 27.89 -30.35 -49.32
CA ILE A 10 27.00 -31.39 -48.77
C ILE A 10 27.29 -31.60 -47.28
N THR A 11 28.54 -31.47 -46.86
CA THR A 11 28.92 -31.65 -45.45
C THR A 11 28.51 -30.45 -44.58
N ALA A 12 28.53 -29.22 -45.12
CA ALA A 12 28.08 -28.02 -44.43
C ALA A 12 26.55 -28.05 -44.22
N SER A 13 25.78 -28.54 -45.19
CA SER A 13 24.32 -28.62 -45.09
C SER A 13 23.87 -29.68 -44.09
N ALA A 14 24.58 -30.81 -43.99
CA ALA A 14 24.27 -31.88 -43.03
C ALA A 14 24.61 -31.46 -41.58
N ALA A 15 25.70 -30.70 -41.37
CA ALA A 15 26.08 -30.18 -40.08
C ALA A 15 25.09 -29.12 -39.57
N THR A 16 24.56 -28.27 -40.45
CA THR A 16 23.58 -27.22 -40.09
C THR A 16 22.21 -27.86 -39.73
N VAL A 17 21.79 -28.90 -40.42
CA VAL A 17 20.55 -29.64 -40.12
C VAL A 17 20.70 -30.39 -38.78
N LEU A 18 21.85 -30.99 -38.50
CA LEU A 18 22.11 -31.68 -37.25
C LEU A 18 22.17 -30.72 -36.06
N LEU A 19 22.72 -29.51 -36.24
CA LEU A 19 22.71 -28.47 -35.22
C LEU A 19 21.30 -27.93 -34.93
N PHE A 20 20.44 -27.84 -35.95
CA PHE A 20 19.05 -27.38 -35.77
C PHE A 20 18.18 -28.47 -35.11
N LEU A 21 18.47 -29.73 -35.30
CA LEU A 21 17.80 -30.86 -34.63
C LEU A 21 18.17 -30.98 -33.14
N LEU A 22 19.34 -30.51 -32.73
CA LEU A 22 19.77 -30.49 -31.34
C LEU A 22 19.06 -29.40 -30.51
N PHE A 23 18.54 -28.33 -31.15
CA PHE A 23 17.75 -27.32 -30.46
C PHE A 23 16.27 -27.69 -30.23
N LEU A 24 15.79 -28.77 -30.85
CA LEU A 24 14.40 -29.22 -30.68
C LEU A 24 14.20 -30.22 -29.51
N VAL A 25 15.28 -30.58 -28.80
CA VAL A 25 15.21 -31.54 -27.68
C VAL A 25 15.22 -30.84 -26.30
N SER A 26 15.28 -29.50 -26.27
CA SER A 26 15.31 -28.75 -25.01
C SER A 26 13.96 -28.13 -24.75
N CYS A 27 13.21 -28.74 -23.93
CA CYS A 27 12.23 -28.27 -22.93
C CYS A 27 11.17 -29.36 -22.70
N LYS A 28 11.57 -30.45 -22.11
CA LYS A 28 10.64 -31.16 -21.24
C LYS A 28 10.53 -30.29 -19.98
N LYS A 29 9.38 -29.64 -19.85
CA LYS A 29 8.97 -29.09 -18.56
C LYS A 29 8.75 -30.32 -17.68
N ASP A 30 9.75 -30.68 -16.89
CA ASP A 30 9.56 -31.64 -15.82
C ASP A 30 8.56 -30.99 -14.87
N THR A 31 7.32 -31.41 -14.99
CA THR A 31 6.30 -31.05 -13.99
C THR A 31 6.62 -31.98 -12.82
N GLU A 32 7.36 -31.47 -11.86
CA GLU A 32 7.54 -32.17 -10.58
C GLU A 32 6.15 -32.22 -9.94
N VAL A 33 5.53 -33.37 -10.01
CA VAL A 33 4.29 -33.65 -9.27
C VAL A 33 4.73 -33.82 -7.82
N ILE A 34 4.57 -32.79 -7.01
CA ILE A 34 4.75 -32.88 -5.57
C ILE A 34 3.61 -33.79 -5.08
N PRO A 35 3.92 -35.01 -4.57
CA PRO A 35 2.91 -35.85 -3.95
C PRO A 35 2.30 -35.08 -2.78
N ASP A 36 0.99 -35.16 -2.63
CA ASP A 36 0.21 -34.48 -1.58
C ASP A 36 -0.01 -32.96 -1.75
N ASN A 37 0.22 -32.39 -2.94
CA ASN A 37 -0.22 -31.02 -3.24
C ASN A 37 -1.75 -30.98 -3.46
N GLN A 38 -2.48 -31.48 -2.50
CA GLN A 38 -3.93 -31.32 -2.41
C GLN A 38 -4.21 -29.97 -1.75
N PRO A 39 -5.22 -29.20 -2.21
CA PRO A 39 -5.66 -28.04 -1.45
C PRO A 39 -6.03 -28.48 -0.04
N PRO A 40 -5.76 -27.62 0.98
CA PRO A 40 -6.14 -27.92 2.35
C PRO A 40 -7.61 -28.34 2.44
N ASP A 41 -7.89 -29.41 3.21
CA ASP A 41 -9.25 -29.81 3.51
C ASP A 41 -9.79 -28.90 4.63
N TYR A 42 -10.69 -28.01 4.26
CA TYR A 42 -11.36 -27.10 5.21
C TYR A 42 -12.61 -27.73 5.84
N ALA A 43 -12.91 -28.99 5.54
CA ALA A 43 -14.02 -29.72 6.16
C ALA A 43 -13.75 -29.92 7.66
N GLY A 44 -14.72 -29.52 8.48
CA GLY A 44 -14.63 -29.69 9.94
C GLY A 44 -13.93 -28.54 10.68
N ILE A 45 -13.70 -27.39 10.06
CA ILE A 45 -13.26 -26.19 10.79
C ILE A 45 -14.34 -25.80 11.82
N ALA A 46 -13.92 -25.62 13.07
CA ALA A 46 -14.85 -25.24 14.13
C ALA A 46 -15.46 -23.85 13.88
N THR A 47 -16.76 -23.70 14.06
CA THR A 47 -17.50 -22.43 13.88
C THR A 47 -16.82 -21.24 14.57
N VAL A 48 -16.23 -21.42 15.75
CA VAL A 48 -15.52 -20.36 16.48
C VAL A 48 -14.31 -19.79 15.70
N ILE A 49 -13.66 -20.59 14.86
CA ILE A 49 -12.55 -20.10 13.99
C ILE A 49 -13.13 -19.22 12.90
N THR A 50 -14.26 -19.61 12.30
CA THR A 50 -14.96 -18.80 11.29
C THR A 50 -15.48 -17.48 11.90
N GLU A 51 -16.07 -17.52 13.07
CA GLU A 51 -16.52 -16.34 13.81
C GLU A 51 -15.36 -15.39 14.13
N ASN A 52 -14.23 -15.91 14.61
CA ASN A 52 -13.03 -15.12 14.87
C ASN A 52 -12.47 -14.48 13.59
N TYR A 53 -12.47 -15.20 12.48
CA TYR A 53 -12.04 -14.67 11.18
C TYR A 53 -12.94 -13.52 10.72
N VAL A 54 -14.27 -13.70 10.77
CA VAL A 54 -15.24 -12.67 10.43
C VAL A 54 -15.03 -11.44 11.31
N ASN A 55 -15.02 -11.61 12.63
CA ASN A 55 -14.86 -10.48 13.55
C ASN A 55 -13.55 -9.73 13.35
N ARG A 56 -12.45 -10.47 13.14
CA ARG A 56 -11.14 -9.88 12.85
C ARG A 56 -11.16 -9.04 11.57
N LEU A 57 -11.82 -9.52 10.50
CA LEU A 57 -11.98 -8.75 9.27
C LEU A 57 -12.76 -7.44 9.51
N PHE A 58 -13.83 -7.48 10.28
CA PHE A 58 -14.61 -6.28 10.60
C PHE A 58 -13.80 -5.28 11.41
N ILE A 59 -13.05 -5.73 12.42
CA ILE A 59 -12.17 -4.87 13.23
C ILE A 59 -11.06 -4.27 12.35
N ASP A 60 -10.38 -5.07 11.55
CA ASP A 60 -9.24 -4.63 10.77
C ASP A 60 -9.65 -3.72 9.61
N LEU A 61 -10.73 -4.03 8.89
CA LEU A 61 -11.18 -3.29 7.72
C LEU A 61 -12.17 -2.17 8.01
N LEU A 62 -13.01 -2.32 9.04
CA LEU A 62 -14.08 -1.37 9.33
C LEU A 62 -13.93 -0.65 10.68
N GLY A 63 -12.97 -1.10 11.52
CA GLY A 63 -12.71 -0.50 12.84
C GLY A 63 -13.79 -0.79 13.90
N ARG A 64 -14.63 -1.81 13.69
CA ARG A 64 -15.67 -2.25 14.62
C ARG A 64 -15.87 -3.76 14.58
N GLU A 65 -16.47 -4.33 15.56
CA GLU A 65 -16.93 -5.71 15.55
C GLU A 65 -18.10 -5.89 14.57
N ALA A 66 -18.28 -7.13 14.10
CA ALA A 66 -19.46 -7.48 13.32
C ALA A 66 -20.72 -7.45 14.21
N LEU A 67 -21.82 -6.90 13.68
CA LEU A 67 -23.11 -6.99 14.34
C LEU A 67 -23.62 -8.45 14.29
N ASP A 68 -24.50 -8.84 15.23
CA ASP A 68 -25.03 -10.20 15.30
C ASP A 68 -25.62 -10.69 13.96
N VAL A 69 -26.31 -9.81 13.25
CA VAL A 69 -26.91 -10.11 11.93
C VAL A 69 -25.85 -10.27 10.82
N GLU A 70 -24.77 -9.50 10.88
CA GLU A 70 -23.62 -9.61 9.97
C GLU A 70 -22.84 -10.88 10.26
N MET A 71 -22.56 -11.13 11.55
CA MET A 71 -21.86 -12.33 12.01
C MET A 71 -22.60 -13.59 11.54
N ALA A 72 -23.89 -13.72 11.83
CA ALA A 72 -24.68 -14.86 11.43
C ALA A 72 -24.71 -15.08 9.90
N ALA A 73 -24.82 -13.98 9.13
CA ALA A 73 -24.87 -14.06 7.68
C ALA A 73 -23.52 -14.47 7.06
N GLU A 74 -22.41 -13.85 7.51
CA GLU A 74 -21.09 -14.10 6.94
C GLU A 74 -20.51 -15.46 7.39
N VAL A 75 -20.72 -15.86 8.64
CA VAL A 75 -20.34 -17.19 9.12
C VAL A 75 -21.10 -18.27 8.36
N GLY A 76 -22.44 -18.14 8.22
CA GLY A 76 -23.24 -19.11 7.45
C GLY A 76 -22.81 -19.22 5.99
N ALA A 77 -22.44 -18.11 5.36
CA ALA A 77 -21.95 -18.10 3.98
C ALA A 77 -20.56 -18.78 3.86
N LEU A 78 -19.65 -18.52 4.79
CA LEU A 78 -18.32 -19.12 4.80
C LEU A 78 -18.36 -20.61 5.11
N GLU A 79 -19.15 -21.05 6.09
CA GLU A 79 -19.31 -22.47 6.45
C GLU A 79 -19.93 -23.26 5.31
N SER A 80 -20.97 -22.73 4.63
CA SER A 80 -21.58 -23.39 3.48
C SER A 80 -20.64 -23.52 2.28
N ALA A 81 -19.58 -22.76 2.22
CA ALA A 81 -18.51 -22.80 1.21
C ALA A 81 -17.20 -23.40 1.77
N GLU A 82 -17.27 -24.11 2.91
CA GLU A 82 -16.14 -24.81 3.56
C GLU A 82 -14.95 -23.89 3.83
N LEU A 83 -15.20 -22.62 4.10
CA LEU A 83 -14.18 -21.57 4.35
C LEU A 83 -13.11 -21.47 3.24
N SER A 84 -13.47 -21.87 2.03
CA SER A 84 -12.56 -21.89 0.86
C SER A 84 -11.93 -20.52 0.63
N GLN A 85 -10.77 -20.48 -0.02
CA GLN A 85 -10.12 -19.23 -0.38
C GLN A 85 -11.05 -18.31 -1.17
N ALA A 86 -11.84 -18.86 -2.10
CA ALA A 86 -12.80 -18.09 -2.90
C ALA A 86 -13.90 -17.43 -2.05
N SER A 87 -14.41 -18.11 -1.02
CA SER A 87 -15.40 -17.53 -0.11
C SER A 87 -14.80 -16.44 0.77
N ARG A 88 -13.57 -16.62 1.24
CA ARG A 88 -12.81 -15.59 1.96
C ARG A 88 -12.54 -14.35 1.10
N GLU A 89 -12.14 -14.56 -0.16
CA GLU A 89 -11.97 -13.47 -1.14
C GLU A 89 -13.28 -12.72 -1.39
N ALA A 90 -14.41 -13.42 -1.50
CA ALA A 90 -15.72 -12.81 -1.68
C ALA A 90 -16.09 -11.91 -0.48
N LEU A 91 -15.88 -12.38 0.76
CA LEU A 91 -16.14 -11.59 1.95
C LEU A 91 -15.23 -10.37 2.03
N VAL A 92 -13.91 -10.55 1.90
CA VAL A 92 -12.96 -9.43 1.92
C VAL A 92 -13.30 -8.39 0.85
N ASN A 93 -13.60 -8.84 -0.38
CA ASN A 93 -14.02 -7.94 -1.46
C ASN A 93 -15.33 -7.22 -1.13
N LYS A 94 -16.31 -7.88 -0.53
CA LYS A 94 -17.57 -7.27 -0.07
C LYS A 94 -17.29 -6.13 0.91
N LEU A 95 -16.47 -6.36 1.94
CA LEU A 95 -16.14 -5.35 2.95
C LEU A 95 -15.38 -4.16 2.38
N MET A 96 -14.54 -4.36 1.35
CA MET A 96 -13.76 -3.28 0.74
C MET A 96 -14.54 -2.48 -0.32
N THR A 97 -15.54 -3.07 -0.98
CA THR A 97 -16.08 -2.49 -2.22
C THR A 97 -17.61 -2.28 -2.24
N SER A 98 -18.36 -2.92 -1.33
CA SER A 98 -19.82 -2.81 -1.35
C SER A 98 -20.28 -1.39 -1.04
N THR A 99 -21.11 -0.85 -1.93
CA THR A 99 -21.74 0.47 -1.80
C THR A 99 -23.19 0.39 -1.32
N ALA A 100 -23.67 -0.82 -0.98
CA ALA A 100 -25.00 -0.99 -0.40
C ALA A 100 -25.09 -0.18 0.90
N TYR A 101 -26.21 0.54 1.07
CA TYR A 101 -26.42 1.36 2.27
C TYR A 101 -26.46 0.50 3.53
N LEU A 102 -25.79 0.98 4.55
CA LEU A 102 -25.78 0.44 5.90
C LEU A 102 -26.09 1.59 6.87
N GLU A 103 -26.95 1.34 7.83
CA GLU A 103 -27.18 2.28 8.93
C GLU A 103 -25.85 2.51 9.67
N ASP A 104 -25.58 3.74 10.07
CA ASP A 104 -24.35 4.22 10.75
C ASP A 104 -23.08 4.24 9.89
N ASP A 105 -22.87 3.31 8.98
CA ASP A 105 -21.62 3.19 8.19
C ASP A 105 -21.72 3.82 6.79
N SER A 106 -22.91 4.21 6.32
CA SER A 106 -23.22 4.57 4.94
C SER A 106 -23.03 3.41 3.96
N SER A 107 -21.91 2.73 3.97
CA SER A 107 -21.60 1.48 3.25
C SER A 107 -20.30 0.88 3.76
N TYR A 108 -20.06 -0.42 3.53
CA TYR A 108 -18.77 -1.06 3.85
C TYR A 108 -17.61 -0.36 3.14
N LYS A 109 -17.76 -0.04 1.85
CA LYS A 109 -16.74 0.71 1.10
C LYS A 109 -16.37 2.03 1.79
N ASN A 110 -17.37 2.80 2.23
CA ASN A 110 -17.11 4.07 2.88
C ASN A 110 -16.37 3.87 4.20
N LYS A 111 -16.82 2.93 5.03
CA LYS A 111 -16.21 2.64 6.33
C LYS A 111 -14.79 2.10 6.19
N TYR A 112 -14.53 1.24 5.19
CA TYR A 112 -13.20 0.76 4.86
C TYR A 112 -12.22 1.93 4.61
N TYR A 113 -12.57 2.89 3.78
CA TYR A 113 -11.68 4.01 3.48
C TYR A 113 -11.49 4.95 4.67
N ILE A 114 -12.51 5.16 5.50
CA ILE A 114 -12.38 5.88 6.78
C ILE A 114 -11.37 5.13 7.66
N ARG A 115 -11.52 3.81 7.82
CA ARG A 115 -10.61 2.98 8.61
C ARG A 115 -9.17 3.04 8.11
N GLN A 116 -8.95 3.02 6.80
CA GLN A 116 -7.61 3.17 6.24
C GLN A 116 -6.96 4.50 6.67
N ILE A 117 -7.70 5.60 6.59
CA ILE A 117 -7.19 6.92 7.01
C ILE A 117 -6.89 6.95 8.51
N GLU A 118 -7.72 6.34 9.36
CA GLU A 118 -7.45 6.20 10.80
C GLU A 118 -6.12 5.48 11.05
N LEU A 119 -5.87 4.36 10.35
CA LEU A 119 -4.62 3.61 10.47
C LEU A 119 -3.40 4.43 10.01
N TYR A 120 -3.53 5.21 8.92
CA TYR A 120 -2.44 6.08 8.46
C TYR A 120 -2.20 7.26 9.40
N ARG A 121 -3.25 7.84 9.97
CA ARG A 121 -3.13 8.86 11.04
C ARG A 121 -2.49 8.29 12.30
N ALA A 122 -2.85 7.08 12.71
CA ALA A 122 -2.20 6.41 13.83
C ALA A 122 -0.70 6.26 13.60
N ARG A 123 -0.29 5.95 12.37
CA ARG A 123 1.11 5.77 11.99
C ARG A 123 1.89 7.08 11.87
N CYS A 124 1.32 8.10 11.25
CA CYS A 124 2.03 9.32 10.89
C CYS A 124 1.71 10.51 11.81
N LEU A 125 0.51 10.56 12.37
CA LEU A 125 -0.03 11.73 13.07
C LEU A 125 -0.46 11.38 14.51
N GLU A 126 0.11 10.35 15.12
CA GLU A 126 -0.21 9.94 16.51
C GLU A 126 -1.72 9.72 16.75
N GLY A 127 -2.48 9.41 15.70
CA GLY A 127 -3.90 9.13 15.81
C GLY A 127 -4.79 10.36 16.02
N VAL A 128 -4.38 11.55 15.55
CA VAL A 128 -5.22 12.75 15.68
C VAL A 128 -6.63 12.56 15.15
N SER A 129 -7.63 13.08 15.88
CA SER A 129 -9.04 12.95 15.53
C SER A 129 -9.45 13.84 14.35
N ASP A 130 -10.62 13.58 13.79
CA ASP A 130 -11.22 14.43 12.75
C ASP A 130 -11.48 15.85 13.26
N GLU A 131 -11.89 15.99 14.52
CA GLU A 131 -12.14 17.29 15.15
C GLU A 131 -10.83 18.08 15.28
N TYR A 132 -9.71 17.42 15.58
CA TYR A 132 -8.41 18.09 15.64
C TYR A 132 -7.98 18.59 14.25
N VAL A 133 -8.12 17.75 13.22
CA VAL A 133 -7.83 18.15 11.83
C VAL A 133 -8.73 19.30 11.40
N GLN A 134 -10.03 19.25 11.71
CA GLN A 134 -10.97 20.32 11.40
C GLN A 134 -10.60 21.63 12.11
N GLY A 135 -10.21 21.57 13.39
CA GLY A 135 -9.73 22.72 14.14
C GLY A 135 -8.48 23.34 13.52
N ALA A 136 -7.54 22.51 13.04
CA ALA A 136 -6.35 22.99 12.34
C ALA A 136 -6.70 23.67 11.00
N ILE A 137 -7.64 23.10 10.23
CA ILE A 137 -8.18 23.72 8.99
C ILE A 137 -8.76 25.10 9.28
N ASP A 138 -9.62 25.21 10.29
CA ASP A 138 -10.29 26.47 10.66
C ASP A 138 -9.28 27.53 11.12
N ASN A 139 -8.28 27.13 11.90
CA ASN A 139 -7.19 28.03 12.34
C ASN A 139 -6.36 28.53 11.15
N ALA A 140 -5.94 27.66 10.24
CA ALA A 140 -5.17 28.05 9.07
C ALA A 140 -5.97 29.03 8.17
N ARG A 141 -7.28 28.77 8.01
CA ARG A 141 -8.19 29.67 7.28
C ARG A 141 -8.29 31.04 7.94
N GLN A 142 -8.47 31.08 9.27
CA GLN A 142 -8.56 32.33 10.02
C GLN A 142 -7.25 33.13 9.92
N ASN A 143 -6.08 32.48 10.01
CA ASN A 143 -4.79 33.13 9.86
C ASN A 143 -4.63 33.72 8.45
N ALA A 144 -5.01 33.02 7.40
CA ALA A 144 -4.98 33.51 6.03
C ALA A 144 -5.83 34.79 5.85
N ILE A 145 -7.02 34.83 6.45
CA ILE A 145 -7.92 36.00 6.44
C ILE A 145 -7.30 37.15 7.22
N ALA A 146 -6.78 36.89 8.44
CA ALA A 146 -6.18 37.94 9.30
C ALA A 146 -4.97 38.57 8.64
N ASP A 147 -4.04 37.78 8.10
CA ASP A 147 -2.86 38.25 7.38
C ASP A 147 -3.26 39.08 6.14
N SER A 148 -4.27 38.61 5.39
CA SER A 148 -4.78 39.37 4.24
C SER A 148 -5.33 40.73 4.62
N LEU A 149 -6.13 40.80 5.70
CA LEU A 149 -6.69 42.08 6.21
C LEU A 149 -5.63 43.00 6.76
N ALA A 150 -4.54 42.47 7.32
CA ALA A 150 -3.40 43.22 7.81
C ALA A 150 -2.44 43.68 6.68
N GLY A 151 -2.69 43.30 5.44
CA GLY A 151 -1.80 43.58 4.31
C GLY A 151 -0.49 42.77 4.30
N ASN A 152 -0.39 41.74 5.15
CA ASN A 152 0.73 40.81 5.19
C ASN A 152 0.60 39.76 4.06
N THR A 153 0.93 40.12 2.82
CA THR A 153 0.76 39.26 1.65
C THR A 153 1.56 37.95 1.75
N ALA A 154 2.77 38.00 2.32
CA ALA A 154 3.61 36.81 2.46
C ALA A 154 2.97 35.82 3.47
N GLY A 155 2.55 36.29 4.63
CA GLY A 155 1.86 35.48 5.63
C GLY A 155 0.54 34.93 5.11
N ALA A 156 -0.26 35.76 4.40
CA ALA A 156 -1.51 35.31 3.79
C ALA A 156 -1.33 34.18 2.77
N ASN A 157 -0.28 34.24 1.96
CA ASN A 157 0.05 33.17 1.01
C ASN A 157 0.46 31.89 1.73
N GLU A 158 1.31 31.98 2.75
CA GLU A 158 1.75 30.81 3.53
C GLU A 158 0.57 30.16 4.26
N SER A 159 -0.24 30.93 4.97
CA SER A 159 -1.43 30.45 5.67
C SER A 159 -2.46 29.85 4.69
N THR A 160 -2.61 30.41 3.49
CA THR A 160 -3.48 29.86 2.44
C THR A 160 -2.98 28.50 1.94
N LEU A 161 -1.68 28.35 1.69
CA LEU A 161 -1.10 27.08 1.29
C LEU A 161 -1.28 26.01 2.38
N GLU A 162 -1.09 26.38 3.64
CA GLU A 162 -1.31 25.45 4.75
C GLU A 162 -2.78 25.07 4.91
N TYR A 163 -3.69 26.04 4.80
CA TYR A 163 -5.13 25.73 4.74
C TYR A 163 -5.47 24.72 3.67
N GLN A 164 -4.91 24.85 2.46
CA GLN A 164 -5.12 23.92 1.37
C GLN A 164 -4.57 22.51 1.67
N ARG A 165 -3.39 22.40 2.30
CA ARG A 165 -2.79 21.13 2.72
C ARG A 165 -3.65 20.40 3.75
N LEU A 166 -4.09 21.11 4.77
CA LEU A 166 -4.94 20.57 5.83
C LEU A 166 -6.33 20.18 5.29
N LEU A 167 -6.91 20.98 4.38
CA LEU A 167 -8.15 20.65 3.71
C LEU A 167 -8.03 19.38 2.85
N ALA A 168 -6.90 19.23 2.14
CA ALA A 168 -6.58 18.03 1.38
C ALA A 168 -6.43 16.80 2.31
N LEU A 169 -5.79 16.95 3.47
CA LEU A 169 -5.71 15.90 4.49
C LEU A 169 -7.11 15.49 4.98
N GLY A 170 -7.97 16.45 5.32
CA GLY A 170 -9.33 16.19 5.79
C GLY A 170 -10.22 15.49 4.73
N ASN A 171 -9.96 15.75 3.44
CA ASN A 171 -10.68 15.15 2.33
C ASN A 171 -10.09 13.81 1.85
N ALA A 172 -8.94 13.39 2.37
CA ALA A 172 -8.16 12.25 1.83
C ALA A 172 -8.99 10.95 1.74
N HIS A 173 -9.83 10.64 2.75
CA HIS A 173 -10.66 9.42 2.73
C HIS A 173 -11.65 9.40 1.57
N ARG A 174 -12.29 10.55 1.25
CA ARG A 174 -13.26 10.66 0.15
C ARG A 174 -12.56 10.55 -1.20
N GLU A 175 -11.48 11.32 -1.38
CA GLU A 175 -10.75 11.35 -2.65
C GLU A 175 -10.09 10.00 -2.95
N TYR A 176 -9.57 9.30 -1.92
CA TYR A 176 -9.01 7.96 -2.06
C TYR A 176 -10.11 6.92 -2.38
N ARG A 177 -11.26 6.98 -1.69
CA ARG A 177 -12.43 6.14 -1.97
C ARG A 177 -12.94 6.28 -3.40
N ASP A 178 -12.93 7.50 -3.91
CA ASP A 178 -13.45 7.84 -5.23
C ASP A 178 -12.40 7.67 -6.34
N GLY A 179 -11.19 7.21 -5.99
CA GLY A 179 -10.10 6.93 -6.92
C GLY A 179 -9.47 8.19 -7.54
N LEU A 180 -9.65 9.35 -6.91
CA LEU A 180 -9.07 10.61 -7.36
C LEU A 180 -7.60 10.75 -6.97
N ILE A 181 -7.17 10.06 -5.93
CA ILE A 181 -5.77 10.00 -5.46
C ILE A 181 -5.36 8.56 -5.19
N GLY A 182 -4.06 8.26 -5.34
CA GLY A 182 -3.44 6.98 -4.99
C GLY A 182 -2.92 6.98 -3.55
N ILE A 183 -2.43 5.83 -3.10
CA ILE A 183 -1.84 5.66 -1.77
C ILE A 183 -0.62 6.56 -1.55
N ASP A 184 0.16 6.82 -2.59
CA ASP A 184 1.29 7.74 -2.59
C ASP A 184 0.88 9.17 -2.18
N GLU A 185 -0.19 9.69 -2.78
CA GLU A 185 -0.71 11.01 -2.43
C GLU A 185 -1.39 11.02 -1.06
N VAL A 186 -2.10 9.95 -0.68
CA VAL A 186 -2.65 9.83 0.68
C VAL A 186 -1.53 9.95 1.72
N MET A 187 -0.45 9.18 1.56
CA MET A 187 0.67 9.19 2.50
C MET A 187 1.46 10.51 2.44
N ARG A 188 1.57 11.14 1.25
CA ARG A 188 2.15 12.47 1.14
C ARG A 188 1.36 13.50 1.96
N ARG A 189 0.03 13.46 1.93
CA ARG A 189 -0.81 14.36 2.75
C ARG A 189 -0.68 14.11 4.25
N MET A 190 -0.39 12.87 4.67
CA MET A 190 -0.12 12.56 6.08
C MET A 190 1.17 13.21 6.59
N VAL A 191 2.20 13.33 5.74
CA VAL A 191 3.53 13.84 6.16
C VAL A 191 3.82 15.28 5.70
N PHE A 192 2.97 15.91 4.89
CA PHE A 192 3.18 17.26 4.36
C PHE A 192 2.11 18.24 4.81
N ASN A 193 2.07 18.51 6.10
CA ASN A 193 1.14 19.44 6.75
C ASN A 193 1.71 19.91 8.11
N SER A 194 1.17 20.97 8.67
CA SER A 194 1.64 21.55 9.94
C SER A 194 1.41 20.65 11.14
N ILE A 195 0.46 19.73 11.14
CA ILE A 195 0.26 18.76 12.23
C ILE A 195 1.48 17.84 12.33
N TYR A 196 1.92 17.28 11.18
CA TYR A 196 3.11 16.45 11.13
C TYR A 196 4.37 17.22 11.54
N ASP A 197 4.47 18.49 11.13
CA ASP A 197 5.58 19.36 11.50
C ASP A 197 5.64 19.64 13.00
N GLN A 198 4.48 19.85 13.64
CA GLN A 198 4.40 20.05 15.10
C GLN A 198 4.80 18.80 15.89
N ILE A 199 4.40 17.61 15.42
CA ILE A 199 4.80 16.33 16.02
C ILE A 199 6.32 16.16 15.95
N ASN A 200 6.93 16.47 14.81
CA ASN A 200 8.35 16.24 14.54
C ASN A 200 9.27 17.43 14.89
N MET A 201 8.72 18.58 15.21
CA MET A 201 9.34 19.79 15.76
C MET A 201 10.49 20.44 14.95
N ASN A 202 11.30 19.69 14.22
CA ASN A 202 12.45 20.21 13.45
C ASN A 202 12.78 19.34 12.25
N SER A 203 13.60 19.87 11.33
CA SER A 203 13.98 19.19 10.09
C SER A 203 14.69 17.84 10.30
N PHE A 204 15.48 17.71 11.37
CA PHE A 204 16.17 16.46 11.71
C PHE A 204 15.15 15.35 12.04
N ASN A 205 14.23 15.63 12.95
CA ASN A 205 13.19 14.70 13.35
C ASN A 205 12.22 14.43 12.20
N PHE A 206 11.82 15.46 11.44
CA PHE A 206 10.96 15.33 10.27
C PHE A 206 11.52 14.34 9.25
N ILE A 207 12.81 14.44 8.91
CA ILE A 207 13.45 13.52 7.94
C ILE A 207 13.49 12.10 8.48
N ASN A 208 13.95 11.92 9.72
CA ASN A 208 14.00 10.58 10.32
C ASN A 208 12.60 9.94 10.42
N ALA A 209 11.60 10.72 10.84
CA ALA A 209 10.23 10.26 10.96
C ALA A 209 9.61 9.92 9.58
N THR A 210 9.88 10.69 8.52
CA THR A 210 9.37 10.35 7.17
C THR A 210 9.98 9.05 6.65
N PHE A 211 11.27 8.80 6.86
CA PHE A 211 11.89 7.53 6.50
C PHE A 211 11.32 6.37 7.30
N ASP A 212 11.18 6.50 8.62
CA ASP A 212 10.59 5.47 9.47
C ASP A 212 9.12 5.21 9.11
N ASN A 213 8.32 6.25 8.99
CA ASN A 213 6.89 6.14 8.68
C ASN A 213 6.61 5.62 7.28
N LEU A 214 7.44 5.93 6.28
CA LEU A 214 7.16 5.59 4.89
C LEU A 214 7.97 4.39 4.39
N LEU A 215 9.24 4.28 4.80
CA LEU A 215 10.17 3.26 4.32
C LEU A 215 10.51 2.19 5.37
N LEU A 216 10.06 2.37 6.63
CA LEU A 216 10.31 1.46 7.77
C LEU A 216 11.80 1.28 8.07
N ARG A 217 12.60 2.32 7.86
CA ARG A 217 14.01 2.42 8.20
C ARG A 217 14.44 3.86 8.41
N PHE A 218 15.61 4.06 9.01
CA PHE A 218 16.26 5.37 9.04
C PHE A 218 17.01 5.65 7.73
N PRO A 219 17.24 6.95 7.39
CA PRO A 219 18.06 7.33 6.25
C PRO A 219 19.54 6.96 6.48
N THR A 220 20.26 6.68 5.41
CA THR A 220 21.73 6.73 5.41
C THR A 220 22.22 8.19 5.51
N ASP A 221 23.50 8.42 5.86
CA ASP A 221 24.06 9.77 5.93
C ASP A 221 23.89 10.55 4.61
N ALA A 222 24.05 9.89 3.47
CA ALA A 222 23.88 10.51 2.15
C ALA A 222 22.42 10.91 1.89
N GLU A 223 21.48 10.04 2.20
CA GLU A 223 20.04 10.32 2.07
C GLU A 223 19.60 11.42 3.04
N PHE A 224 20.09 11.38 4.27
CA PHE A 224 19.80 12.41 5.26
C PHE A 224 20.29 13.79 4.79
N ASN A 225 21.54 13.89 4.34
CA ASN A 225 22.13 15.15 3.88
C ASN A 225 21.40 15.71 2.65
N ALA A 226 21.02 14.84 1.68
CA ALA A 226 20.23 15.26 0.54
C ALA A 226 18.84 15.75 0.96
N SER A 227 18.17 15.02 1.85
CA SER A 227 16.86 15.40 2.41
C SER A 227 16.92 16.72 3.17
N TYR A 228 17.96 16.90 4.00
CA TYR A 228 18.16 18.12 4.79
C TYR A 228 18.38 19.36 3.90
N SER A 229 19.14 19.20 2.81
CA SER A 229 19.32 20.27 1.82
C SER A 229 18.00 20.72 1.22
N MET A 230 17.07 19.82 0.94
CA MET A 230 15.75 20.16 0.41
C MET A 230 14.81 20.72 1.48
N VAL A 231 14.72 20.05 2.64
CA VAL A 231 13.71 20.34 3.67
C VAL A 231 14.02 21.62 4.44
N ASP A 232 15.27 21.81 4.82
CA ASP A 232 15.74 22.95 5.64
C ASP A 232 16.43 24.03 4.81
N GLY A 233 17.33 23.58 3.92
CA GLY A 233 18.17 24.48 3.14
C GLY A 233 17.49 25.08 1.90
N ASN A 234 16.33 24.61 1.49
CA ASN A 234 15.67 24.96 0.22
C ASN A 234 16.67 24.95 -0.97
N THR A 235 17.56 23.96 -0.96
CA THR A 235 18.67 23.82 -1.92
C THR A 235 18.52 22.54 -2.71
N ALA A 236 18.83 22.61 -4.02
CA ALA A 236 18.74 21.47 -4.90
C ALA A 236 19.64 20.32 -4.44
N ALA A 237 19.08 19.12 -4.35
CA ALA A 237 19.78 17.89 -4.03
C ALA A 237 19.14 16.70 -4.79
N VAL A 238 19.82 15.55 -4.79
CA VAL A 238 19.32 14.32 -5.42
C VAL A 238 19.06 13.27 -4.36
N LEU A 239 17.82 12.78 -4.29
CA LEU A 239 17.39 11.70 -3.42
C LEU A 239 16.72 10.62 -4.28
N PHE A 240 17.06 9.33 -4.10
CA PHE A 240 16.52 8.21 -4.90
C PHE A 240 16.56 8.46 -6.41
N THR A 241 17.68 9.01 -6.90
CA THR A 241 17.89 9.39 -8.31
C THR A 241 16.99 10.52 -8.85
N GLN A 242 16.18 11.15 -8.01
CA GLN A 242 15.30 12.27 -8.36
C GLN A 242 15.83 13.57 -7.76
N SER A 243 15.77 14.66 -8.53
CA SER A 243 16.17 15.99 -8.06
C SER A 243 15.00 16.72 -7.44
N GLY A 244 15.25 17.38 -6.32
CA GLY A 244 14.31 18.27 -5.64
C GLY A 244 15.06 19.38 -4.91
N GLN A 245 14.36 20.46 -4.53
CA GLN A 245 14.98 21.63 -3.90
C GLN A 245 14.20 22.20 -2.70
N ASN A 246 13.05 21.60 -2.35
CA ASN A 246 12.22 22.06 -1.26
C ASN A 246 11.46 20.88 -0.60
N LYS A 247 10.82 21.18 0.53
CA LYS A 247 10.07 20.18 1.31
C LYS A 247 8.93 19.52 0.52
N SER A 248 8.24 20.25 -0.36
CA SER A 248 7.17 19.71 -1.19
C SER A 248 7.69 18.66 -2.18
N GLU A 249 8.82 18.96 -2.82
CA GLU A 249 9.47 18.03 -3.76
C GLU A 249 10.08 16.84 -3.04
N TYR A 250 10.68 17.05 -1.86
CA TYR A 250 11.15 15.97 -0.99
C TYR A 250 10.02 14.99 -0.65
N THR A 251 8.87 15.49 -0.19
CA THR A 251 7.74 14.61 0.16
C THR A 251 7.17 13.88 -1.04
N HIS A 252 7.16 14.51 -2.22
CA HIS A 252 6.79 13.86 -3.46
C HIS A 252 7.78 12.75 -3.85
N ILE A 253 9.08 13.02 -3.76
CA ILE A 253 10.12 12.04 -4.09
C ILE A 253 9.98 10.81 -3.18
N ILE A 254 9.93 10.99 -1.85
CA ILE A 254 9.95 9.85 -0.91
C ILE A 254 8.69 8.96 -1.05
N THR A 255 7.52 9.53 -1.40
CA THR A 255 6.27 8.77 -1.57
C THR A 255 6.11 8.14 -2.95
N ASN A 256 7.03 8.37 -3.88
CA ASN A 256 6.98 7.80 -5.23
C ASN A 256 8.15 6.85 -5.55
N THR A 257 8.93 6.44 -4.54
CA THR A 257 10.02 5.48 -4.73
C THR A 257 9.52 4.04 -4.73
N PRO A 258 10.22 3.11 -5.39
CA PRO A 258 9.95 1.67 -5.23
C PRO A 258 9.98 1.23 -3.77
N GLU A 259 10.89 1.79 -2.97
CA GLU A 259 11.02 1.47 -1.55
C GLU A 259 9.81 1.91 -0.72
N PHE A 260 9.13 2.99 -1.10
CA PHE A 260 7.86 3.39 -0.48
C PHE A 260 6.79 2.30 -0.65
N TYR A 261 6.63 1.75 -1.86
CA TYR A 261 5.66 0.69 -2.10
C TYR A 261 6.02 -0.59 -1.35
N GLU A 262 7.31 -0.93 -1.27
CA GLU A 262 7.78 -2.03 -0.41
C GLU A 262 7.48 -1.76 1.07
N GLY A 263 7.70 -0.53 1.54
CA GLY A 263 7.34 -0.08 2.88
C GLY A 263 5.85 -0.28 3.18
N MET A 264 4.96 0.01 2.21
CA MET A 264 3.51 -0.20 2.35
C MET A 264 3.14 -1.69 2.40
N VAL A 265 3.83 -2.55 1.64
CA VAL A 265 3.68 -4.02 1.72
C VAL A 265 4.09 -4.50 3.11
N ARG A 266 5.29 -4.16 3.57
CA ARG A 266 5.82 -4.55 4.88
C ARG A 266 4.91 -4.08 6.02
N TRP A 267 4.45 -2.84 5.94
CA TRP A 267 3.51 -2.29 6.91
C TRP A 267 2.20 -3.08 6.94
N SER A 268 1.65 -3.47 5.80
CA SER A 268 0.42 -4.29 5.73
C SER A 268 0.60 -5.66 6.39
N TYR A 269 1.74 -6.33 6.17
CA TYR A 269 2.05 -7.60 6.83
C TYR A 269 2.20 -7.43 8.35
N ARG A 270 2.89 -6.39 8.80
CA ARG A 270 3.00 -6.08 10.23
C ARG A 270 1.64 -5.78 10.87
N THR A 271 0.80 -5.04 10.17
CA THR A 271 -0.53 -4.64 10.68
C THR A 271 -1.47 -5.83 10.79
N PHE A 272 -1.53 -6.66 9.75
CA PHE A 272 -2.52 -7.74 9.69
C PHE A 272 -2.01 -9.09 10.23
N LEU A 273 -0.72 -9.38 10.11
CA LEU A 273 -0.14 -10.66 10.53
C LEU A 273 0.84 -10.55 11.70
N GLY A 274 1.21 -9.32 12.11
CA GLY A 274 2.16 -9.10 13.19
C GLY A 274 3.60 -9.53 12.88
N ARG A 275 3.94 -9.72 11.60
CA ARG A 275 5.26 -10.16 11.15
C ARG A 275 5.73 -9.44 9.88
N GLU A 276 7.02 -9.59 9.56
CA GLU A 276 7.56 -9.19 8.25
C GLU A 276 7.13 -10.18 7.16
N PRO A 277 6.93 -9.70 5.92
CA PRO A 277 6.79 -10.58 4.78
C PRO A 277 8.11 -11.29 4.48
N SER A 278 8.03 -12.53 3.98
CA SER A 278 9.17 -13.19 3.34
C SER A 278 9.58 -12.47 2.05
N THR A 279 10.78 -12.78 1.54
CA THR A 279 11.24 -12.24 0.24
C THR A 279 10.27 -12.59 -0.90
N PHE A 280 9.72 -13.80 -0.90
CA PHE A 280 8.75 -14.24 -1.91
C PHE A 280 7.43 -13.49 -1.81
N GLU A 281 6.92 -13.28 -0.60
CA GLU A 281 5.69 -12.50 -0.36
C GLU A 281 5.87 -11.04 -0.79
N THR A 282 7.00 -10.42 -0.43
CA THR A 282 7.34 -9.06 -0.86
C THR A 282 7.40 -8.96 -2.38
N TYR A 283 8.17 -9.84 -3.03
CA TYR A 283 8.30 -9.85 -4.49
C TYR A 283 6.93 -10.01 -5.18
N THR A 284 6.11 -10.93 -4.68
CA THR A 284 4.81 -11.22 -5.27
C THR A 284 3.80 -10.08 -5.04
N ALA A 285 3.84 -9.44 -3.87
CA ALA A 285 3.00 -8.27 -3.58
C ALA A 285 3.41 -7.04 -4.40
N MET A 286 4.73 -6.83 -4.58
CA MET A 286 5.27 -5.73 -5.37
C MET A 286 4.98 -5.87 -6.88
N ALA A 287 4.77 -7.11 -7.36
CA ALA A 287 4.46 -7.36 -8.76
C ALA A 287 3.14 -6.66 -9.17
N GLY A 288 3.26 -5.53 -9.86
CA GLY A 288 2.14 -4.69 -10.29
C GLY A 288 1.81 -3.53 -9.35
N PHE A 289 2.04 -3.63 -8.03
CA PHE A 289 1.67 -2.59 -7.07
C PHE A 289 2.29 -1.22 -7.37
N GLN A 290 3.53 -1.18 -7.82
CA GLN A 290 4.17 0.07 -8.24
C GLN A 290 3.47 0.73 -9.44
N ASN A 291 2.82 -0.05 -10.30
CA ASN A 291 2.17 0.44 -11.51
C ASN A 291 0.72 0.83 -11.27
N ASP A 292 -0.04 -0.02 -10.56
CA ASP A 292 -1.47 0.19 -10.33
C ASP A 292 -1.78 0.95 -9.03
N ARG A 293 -0.82 1.00 -8.09
CA ARG A 293 -0.93 1.67 -6.78
C ARG A 293 -2.11 1.18 -5.93
N ASP A 294 -2.62 -0.01 -6.24
CA ASP A 294 -3.78 -0.63 -5.59
C ASP A 294 -3.37 -1.40 -4.33
N LEU A 295 -3.31 -0.70 -3.20
CA LEU A 295 -3.00 -1.31 -1.91
C LEU A 295 -4.08 -2.34 -1.49
N GLN A 296 -5.32 -2.22 -1.97
CA GLN A 296 -6.37 -3.20 -1.68
C GLN A 296 -6.01 -4.61 -2.17
N LYS A 297 -5.30 -4.72 -3.30
CA LYS A 297 -4.82 -6.03 -3.80
C LYS A 297 -3.82 -6.67 -2.84
N VAL A 298 -2.91 -5.86 -2.29
CA VAL A 298 -1.95 -6.33 -1.29
C VAL A 298 -2.68 -6.80 -0.04
N GLN A 299 -3.61 -5.99 0.47
CA GLN A 299 -4.38 -6.32 1.67
C GLN A 299 -5.25 -7.56 1.46
N ARG A 300 -5.99 -7.68 0.33
CA ARG A 300 -6.78 -8.87 0.00
C ARG A 300 -5.95 -10.14 0.04
N ARG A 301 -4.76 -10.12 -0.58
CA ARG A 301 -3.86 -11.27 -0.56
C ARG A 301 -3.51 -11.72 0.86
N ILE A 302 -3.25 -10.78 1.78
CA ILE A 302 -2.92 -11.08 3.17
C ILE A 302 -4.14 -11.63 3.93
N LEU A 303 -5.27 -10.94 3.81
CA LEU A 303 -6.49 -11.21 4.58
C LEU A 303 -7.19 -12.51 4.19
N THR A 304 -6.86 -13.07 3.03
CA THR A 304 -7.43 -14.34 2.53
C THR A 304 -6.53 -15.55 2.78
N THR A 305 -5.36 -15.37 3.41
CA THR A 305 -4.46 -16.49 3.77
C THR A 305 -5.00 -17.33 4.90
N ASP A 306 -4.57 -18.58 4.97
CA ASP A 306 -4.87 -19.49 6.08
C ASP A 306 -4.27 -18.96 7.39
N GLU A 307 -3.08 -18.34 7.31
CA GLU A 307 -2.42 -17.71 8.45
C GLU A 307 -3.30 -16.60 9.07
N TYR A 308 -3.86 -15.70 8.25
CA TYR A 308 -4.72 -14.64 8.76
C TYR A 308 -6.04 -15.20 9.32
N ALA A 309 -6.59 -16.22 8.68
CA ALA A 309 -7.80 -16.90 9.15
C ALA A 309 -7.56 -17.82 10.35
N ASN A 310 -6.30 -17.98 10.79
CA ASN A 310 -5.89 -18.90 11.87
C ASN A 310 -6.32 -20.34 11.62
N ILE A 311 -6.29 -20.75 10.35
CA ILE A 311 -6.54 -22.13 9.93
C ILE A 311 -5.18 -22.82 9.86
N GLN A 312 -5.02 -23.88 10.64
CA GLN A 312 -3.86 -24.76 10.54
C GLN A 312 -4.21 -25.89 9.58
N PRO A 313 -3.38 -26.15 8.57
CA PRO A 313 -3.58 -27.29 7.66
C PRO A 313 -3.42 -28.62 8.37
#